data_50dc1e7e416ddf8d8cf07c799d7d84da
#
_entry.id   50dc1e7e416ddf8d8cf07c799d7d84da
#
_cell.length_a   1.000
_cell.length_b   1.000
_cell.length_c   1.000
_cell.angle_alpha   90.00
_cell.angle_beta   90.00
_cell.angle_gamma   90.00
#
_symmetry.space_group_name_H-M   'P 1'
#
loop_
_entity.id
_entity.type
_entity.pdbx_description
1 polymer ?
#
loop_
_entity_poly.entity_id
_entity_poly.type
_entity_poly.pdbx_seq_one_letter_code
_entity_poly.pdbx_strand_id
1 'polypeptide(L)'
;MIRKFFIFYIILQVQFSYANEFEKGMFALEMEDYERAVYYLSFEAVQGNPRAQYNLGLMYKNGIGVKKDFNEALGWFILGSNNDHMLSKYALGLMYYKGEGISKNYSKAMNLFLDASFMGHPASQINVGNMFYFGEGVGKNYPKLTCGGV
;
A
#
# COMPACT_ATOMS: atom_id res chain seq x y z
N MET A 1 -12.71 -25.40 -32.29
CA MET A 1 -11.94 -24.90 -31.13
C MET A 1 -11.38 -23.51 -31.39
N ILE A 2 -10.68 -23.26 -32.49
CA ILE A 2 -10.02 -21.98 -32.86
C ILE A 2 -10.99 -20.76 -32.83
N ARG A 3 -12.24 -20.94 -33.29
CA ARG A 3 -13.23 -19.87 -33.38
C ARG A 3 -13.67 -19.32 -31.99
N LYS A 4 -13.69 -20.18 -30.97
CA LYS A 4 -14.02 -19.76 -29.58
C LYS A 4 -12.85 -18.98 -28.95
N PHE A 5 -11.61 -19.38 -29.25
CA PHE A 5 -10.43 -18.64 -28.81
C PHE A 5 -10.33 -17.25 -29.45
N PHE A 6 -10.69 -17.14 -30.73
CA PHE A 6 -10.66 -15.88 -31.47
C PHE A 6 -11.72 -14.90 -30.95
N ILE A 7 -12.94 -15.39 -30.64
CA ILE A 7 -14.00 -14.57 -30.02
C ILE A 7 -13.59 -14.12 -28.61
N PHE A 8 -13.03 -15.04 -27.83
CA PHE A 8 -12.54 -14.71 -26.50
C PHE A 8 -11.41 -13.65 -26.52
N TYR A 9 -10.49 -13.78 -27.48
CA TYR A 9 -9.42 -12.80 -27.71
C TYR A 9 -9.97 -11.43 -28.11
N ILE A 10 -10.96 -11.36 -29.01
CA ILE A 10 -11.60 -10.11 -29.41
C ILE A 10 -12.35 -9.48 -28.23
N ILE A 11 -13.08 -10.25 -27.44
CA ILE A 11 -13.78 -9.74 -26.23
C ILE A 11 -12.77 -9.16 -25.25
N LEU A 12 -11.66 -9.84 -25.03
CA LEU A 12 -10.58 -9.35 -24.14
C LEU A 12 -9.99 -8.02 -24.65
N GLN A 13 -9.75 -7.89 -25.96
CA GLN A 13 -9.25 -6.66 -26.58
C GLN A 13 -10.24 -5.51 -26.47
N VAL A 14 -11.54 -5.79 -26.64
CA VAL A 14 -12.60 -4.77 -26.51
C VAL A 14 -12.71 -4.32 -25.05
N GLN A 15 -12.70 -5.22 -24.08
CA GLN A 15 -12.72 -4.86 -22.65
C GLN A 15 -11.47 -4.04 -22.27
N PHE A 16 -10.29 -4.42 -22.76
CA PHE A 16 -9.06 -3.66 -22.51
C PHE A 16 -9.10 -2.26 -23.14
N SER A 17 -9.77 -2.09 -24.28
CA SER A 17 -9.94 -0.78 -24.92
C SER A 17 -10.82 0.20 -24.12
N TYR A 18 -11.73 -0.31 -23.30
CA TYR A 18 -12.62 0.48 -22.43
C TYR A 18 -12.12 0.57 -20.96
N ALA A 19 -11.10 -0.21 -20.59
CA ALA A 19 -10.51 -0.14 -19.26
C ALA A 19 -9.83 1.21 -19.06
N ASN A 20 -10.01 1.80 -17.88
CA ASN A 20 -9.23 2.97 -17.49
C ASN A 20 -7.75 2.58 -17.26
N GLU A 21 -6.87 3.57 -17.22
CA GLU A 21 -5.42 3.32 -17.14
C GLU A 21 -5.05 2.54 -15.86
N PHE A 22 -5.79 2.75 -14.76
CA PHE A 22 -5.59 1.99 -13.52
C PHE A 22 -5.88 0.50 -13.72
N GLU A 23 -6.99 0.16 -14.37
CA GLU A 23 -7.35 -1.25 -14.64
C GLU A 23 -6.37 -1.92 -15.60
N LYS A 24 -5.87 -1.18 -16.61
CA LYS A 24 -4.79 -1.67 -17.48
C LYS A 24 -3.51 -1.96 -16.69
N GLY A 25 -3.17 -1.07 -15.75
CA GLY A 25 -2.02 -1.26 -14.86
C GLY A 25 -2.17 -2.48 -13.95
N MET A 26 -3.35 -2.67 -13.37
CA MET A 26 -3.65 -3.85 -12.53
C MET A 26 -3.63 -5.15 -13.33
N PHE A 27 -4.20 -5.15 -14.54
CA PHE A 27 -4.15 -6.31 -15.43
C PHE A 27 -2.71 -6.65 -15.84
N ALA A 28 -1.89 -5.63 -16.13
CA ALA A 28 -0.48 -5.84 -16.44
C ALA A 28 0.29 -6.44 -15.25
N LEU A 29 -0.03 -6.04 -14.00
CA LEU A 29 0.52 -6.66 -12.78
C LEU A 29 0.15 -8.14 -12.66
N GLU A 30 -1.11 -8.50 -12.93
CA GLU A 30 -1.58 -9.89 -12.89
C GLU A 30 -0.90 -10.76 -13.97
N MET A 31 -0.56 -10.16 -15.11
CA MET A 31 0.15 -10.82 -16.20
C MET A 31 1.68 -10.78 -16.04
N GLU A 32 2.17 -10.28 -14.91
CA GLU A 32 3.60 -10.09 -14.63
C GLU A 32 4.32 -9.20 -15.67
N ASP A 33 3.56 -8.41 -16.43
CA ASP A 33 4.10 -7.40 -17.34
C ASP A 33 4.39 -6.11 -16.56
N TYR A 34 5.46 -6.17 -15.81
CA TYR A 34 5.80 -5.11 -14.85
C TYR A 34 6.16 -3.79 -15.53
N GLU A 35 6.68 -3.81 -16.74
CA GLU A 35 6.99 -2.59 -17.48
C GLU A 35 5.71 -1.81 -17.82
N ARG A 36 4.71 -2.49 -18.38
CA ARG A 36 3.41 -1.87 -18.65
C ARG A 36 2.66 -1.53 -17.37
N ALA A 37 2.78 -2.32 -16.32
CA ALA A 37 2.19 -2.02 -15.02
C ALA A 37 2.74 -0.71 -14.45
N VAL A 38 4.06 -0.53 -14.44
CA VAL A 38 4.71 0.74 -14.02
C VAL A 38 4.21 1.90 -14.85
N TYR A 39 4.16 1.75 -16.17
CA TYR A 39 3.70 2.82 -17.08
C TYR A 39 2.28 3.31 -16.74
N TYR A 40 1.31 2.40 -16.71
CA TYR A 40 -0.08 2.75 -16.46
C TYR A 40 -0.33 3.24 -15.03
N LEU A 41 0.26 2.56 -14.03
CA LEU A 41 0.10 2.95 -12.63
C LEU A 41 0.77 4.28 -12.32
N SER A 42 1.92 4.59 -12.95
CA SER A 42 2.58 5.89 -12.79
C SER A 42 1.70 7.03 -13.32
N PHE A 43 1.06 6.83 -14.48
CA PHE A 43 0.14 7.82 -15.03
C PHE A 43 -1.01 8.13 -14.04
N GLU A 44 -1.67 7.11 -13.54
CA GLU A 44 -2.77 7.24 -12.59
C GLU A 44 -2.32 7.79 -11.22
N ALA A 45 -1.14 7.39 -10.74
CA ALA A 45 -0.61 7.86 -9.47
C ALA A 45 -0.33 9.37 -9.49
N VAL A 46 0.20 9.87 -10.60
CA VAL A 46 0.43 11.32 -10.82
C VAL A 46 -0.89 12.09 -10.90
N GLN A 47 -1.96 11.48 -11.45
CA GLN A 47 -3.30 12.06 -11.47
C GLN A 47 -3.99 12.05 -10.09
N GLY A 48 -3.33 11.50 -9.07
CA GLY A 48 -3.83 11.49 -7.70
C GLY A 48 -4.64 10.24 -7.33
N ASN A 49 -4.68 9.21 -8.17
CA ASN A 49 -5.37 7.96 -7.83
C ASN A 49 -4.66 7.26 -6.66
N PRO A 50 -5.28 7.19 -5.46
CA PRO A 50 -4.59 6.68 -4.27
C PRO A 50 -4.30 5.17 -4.32
N ARG A 51 -5.08 4.41 -5.10
CA ARG A 51 -4.83 2.99 -5.32
C ARG A 51 -3.60 2.78 -6.21
N ALA A 52 -3.42 3.61 -7.24
CA ALA A 52 -2.24 3.59 -8.07
C ALA A 52 -0.99 4.01 -7.29
N GLN A 53 -1.09 5.06 -6.46
CA GLN A 53 -0.02 5.51 -5.57
C GLN A 53 0.42 4.38 -4.61
N TYR A 54 -0.53 3.67 -4.02
CA TYR A 54 -0.21 2.51 -3.17
C TYR A 54 0.51 1.40 -3.93
N ASN A 55 0.00 0.99 -5.09
CA ASN A 55 0.60 -0.09 -5.87
C ASN A 55 1.99 0.30 -6.38
N LEU A 56 2.17 1.53 -6.85
CA LEU A 56 3.47 2.02 -7.27
C LEU A 56 4.47 2.07 -6.10
N GLY A 57 4.01 2.49 -4.91
CA GLY A 57 4.78 2.41 -3.67
C GLY A 57 5.23 0.99 -3.35
N LEU A 58 4.38 -0.01 -3.53
CA LEU A 58 4.74 -1.43 -3.36
C LEU A 58 5.75 -1.89 -4.41
N MET A 59 5.61 -1.46 -5.67
CA MET A 59 6.56 -1.80 -6.73
C MET A 59 7.97 -1.29 -6.42
N TYR A 60 8.09 -0.03 -6.02
CA TYR A 60 9.39 0.53 -5.59
C TYR A 60 9.92 -0.12 -4.31
N LYS A 61 9.06 -0.39 -3.33
CA LYS A 61 9.46 -1.04 -2.08
C LYS A 61 10.06 -2.43 -2.32
N ASN A 62 9.49 -3.19 -3.24
CA ASN A 62 9.86 -4.58 -3.50
C ASN A 62 10.82 -4.74 -4.67
N GLY A 63 10.98 -3.72 -5.53
CA GLY A 63 11.76 -3.80 -6.76
C GLY A 63 11.05 -4.59 -7.88
N ILE A 64 9.73 -4.40 -8.00
CA ILE A 64 8.91 -5.07 -9.02
C ILE A 64 8.78 -4.15 -10.23
N GLY A 65 9.37 -4.52 -11.36
CA GLY A 65 9.39 -3.73 -12.59
C GLY A 65 10.22 -2.43 -12.52
N VAL A 66 10.74 -2.11 -11.35
CA VAL A 66 11.59 -0.94 -11.08
C VAL A 66 12.73 -1.34 -10.15
N LYS A 67 13.81 -0.54 -10.14
CA LYS A 67 14.84 -0.71 -9.13
C LYS A 67 14.24 -0.45 -7.74
N LYS A 68 14.52 -1.34 -6.79
CA LYS A 68 14.09 -1.17 -5.40
C LYS A 68 14.59 0.16 -4.84
N ASP A 69 13.67 0.98 -4.35
CA ASP A 69 13.94 2.27 -3.74
C ASP A 69 12.91 2.58 -2.64
N PHE A 70 13.39 2.61 -1.40
CA PHE A 70 12.52 2.93 -0.26
C PHE A 70 12.12 4.41 -0.18
N ASN A 71 12.94 5.34 -0.74
CA ASN A 71 12.59 6.75 -0.74
C ASN A 71 11.46 7.04 -1.73
N GLU A 72 11.52 6.43 -2.93
CA GLU A 72 10.42 6.49 -3.89
C GLU A 72 9.14 5.86 -3.30
N ALA A 73 9.26 4.67 -2.72
CA ALA A 73 8.13 4.01 -2.06
C ALA A 73 7.50 4.89 -0.97
N LEU A 74 8.34 5.53 -0.13
CA LEU A 74 7.91 6.45 0.91
C LEU A 74 7.11 7.62 0.33
N GLY A 75 7.61 8.25 -0.75
CA GLY A 75 6.93 9.35 -1.43
C GLY A 75 5.52 8.94 -1.91
N TRP A 76 5.41 7.80 -2.56
CA TRP A 76 4.13 7.31 -3.06
C TRP A 76 3.15 6.93 -1.92
N PHE A 77 3.63 6.31 -0.84
CA PHE A 77 2.77 6.02 0.32
C PHE A 77 2.33 7.29 1.06
N ILE A 78 3.16 8.33 1.13
CA ILE A 78 2.77 9.63 1.68
C ILE A 78 1.63 10.24 0.85
N LEU A 79 1.76 10.26 -0.48
CA LEU A 79 0.70 10.78 -1.36
C LEU A 79 -0.60 9.98 -1.18
N GLY A 80 -0.55 8.66 -1.20
CA GLY A 80 -1.72 7.83 -0.97
C GLY A 80 -2.34 8.00 0.43
N SER A 81 -1.50 8.18 1.45
CA SER A 81 -1.96 8.45 2.82
C SER A 81 -2.67 9.81 2.93
N ASN A 82 -2.16 10.84 2.26
CA ASN A 82 -2.78 12.17 2.21
C ASN A 82 -4.12 12.17 1.44
N ASN A 83 -4.30 11.23 0.53
CA ASN A 83 -5.56 10.96 -0.16
C ASN A 83 -6.46 9.96 0.58
N ASP A 84 -6.28 9.82 1.89
CA ASP A 84 -7.06 8.95 2.79
C ASP A 84 -7.13 7.48 2.36
N HIS A 85 -6.08 6.98 1.70
CA HIS A 85 -6.02 5.57 1.32
C HIS A 85 -5.54 4.70 2.49
N MET A 86 -6.44 3.86 2.98
CA MET A 86 -6.23 3.00 4.15
C MET A 86 -4.95 2.15 4.08
N LEU A 87 -4.69 1.50 2.94
CA LEU A 87 -3.52 0.64 2.77
C LEU A 87 -2.22 1.46 2.67
N SER A 88 -2.28 2.69 2.14
CA SER A 88 -1.12 3.60 2.13
C SER A 88 -0.78 4.08 3.55
N LYS A 89 -1.78 4.41 4.38
CA LYS A 89 -1.58 4.74 5.80
C LYS A 89 -0.90 3.57 6.53
N TYR A 90 -1.39 2.36 6.31
CA TYR A 90 -0.79 1.16 6.89
C TYR A 90 0.65 0.92 6.42
N ALA A 91 0.91 0.99 5.11
CA ALA A 91 2.24 0.80 4.54
C ALA A 91 3.24 1.85 5.05
N LEU A 92 2.83 3.13 5.10
CA LEU A 92 3.62 4.22 5.65
C LEU A 92 3.90 4.01 7.15
N GLY A 93 2.89 3.55 7.91
CA GLY A 93 3.05 3.16 9.32
C GLY A 93 4.11 2.09 9.51
N LEU A 94 4.13 1.06 8.66
CA LEU A 94 5.15 0.01 8.69
C LEU A 94 6.55 0.55 8.38
N MET A 95 6.68 1.49 7.44
CA MET A 95 7.97 2.11 7.13
C MET A 95 8.52 2.90 8.33
N TYR A 96 7.68 3.69 9.01
CA TYR A 96 8.08 4.36 10.25
C TYR A 96 8.36 3.38 11.40
N TYR A 97 7.61 2.30 11.52
CA TYR A 97 7.81 1.30 12.56
C TYR A 97 9.14 0.57 12.40
N LYS A 98 9.48 0.18 11.16
CA LYS A 98 10.69 -0.58 10.82
C LYS A 98 11.92 0.31 10.58
N GLY A 99 11.72 1.56 10.18
CA GLY A 99 12.80 2.45 9.72
C GLY A 99 13.25 2.12 8.29
N GLU A 100 12.33 1.71 7.42
CA GLU A 100 12.61 1.43 6.00
C GLU A 100 12.54 2.74 5.20
N GLY A 101 13.67 3.21 4.65
CA GLY A 101 13.77 4.46 3.90
C GLY A 101 13.60 5.75 4.71
N ILE A 102 13.37 5.64 6.00
CA ILE A 102 13.16 6.76 6.92
C ILE A 102 13.57 6.36 8.33
N SER A 103 13.93 7.34 9.18
CA SER A 103 14.23 7.07 10.57
C SER A 103 13.02 6.48 11.30
N LYS A 104 13.26 5.42 12.07
CA LYS A 104 12.24 4.77 12.90
C LYS A 104 11.54 5.78 13.81
N ASN A 105 10.20 5.74 13.81
CA ASN A 105 9.39 6.63 14.63
C ASN A 105 8.08 5.92 15.04
N TYR A 106 8.07 5.36 16.24
CA TYR A 106 6.92 4.63 16.77
C TYR A 106 5.69 5.51 16.96
N SER A 107 5.85 6.78 17.35
CA SER A 107 4.69 7.68 17.52
C SER A 107 4.00 7.97 16.19
N LYS A 108 4.77 8.21 15.11
CA LYS A 108 4.18 8.38 13.77
C LYS A 108 3.55 7.09 13.26
N ALA A 109 4.21 5.94 13.48
CA ALA A 109 3.66 4.64 13.13
C ALA A 109 2.33 4.37 13.83
N MET A 110 2.26 4.66 15.15
CA MET A 110 1.04 4.51 15.95
C MET A 110 -0.12 5.34 15.39
N ASN A 111 0.11 6.62 15.09
CA ASN A 111 -0.94 7.49 14.54
C ASN A 111 -1.47 6.95 13.21
N LEU A 112 -0.58 6.54 12.30
CA LEU A 112 -0.95 5.98 11.01
C LEU A 112 -1.70 4.64 11.13
N PHE A 113 -1.30 3.79 12.07
CA PHE A 113 -2.02 2.55 12.35
C PHE A 113 -3.38 2.82 12.99
N LEU A 114 -3.51 3.81 13.88
CA LEU A 114 -4.79 4.23 14.44
C LEU A 114 -5.72 4.71 13.32
N ASP A 115 -5.26 5.61 12.46
CA ASP A 115 -6.06 6.10 11.32
C ASP A 115 -6.55 4.94 10.44
N ALA A 116 -5.65 4.05 10.05
CA ALA A 116 -6.03 2.88 9.25
C ALA A 116 -6.96 1.92 10.00
N SER A 117 -6.78 1.77 11.33
CA SER A 117 -7.64 0.92 12.17
C SER A 117 -9.07 1.45 12.27
N PHE A 118 -9.24 2.78 12.37
CA PHE A 118 -10.56 3.43 12.35
C PHE A 118 -11.25 3.29 10.99
N MET A 119 -10.48 3.14 9.91
CA MET A 119 -10.99 2.80 8.58
C MET A 119 -11.32 1.30 8.43
N GLY A 120 -11.13 0.50 9.48
CA GLY A 120 -11.47 -0.92 9.50
C GLY A 120 -10.33 -1.86 9.07
N HIS A 121 -9.05 -1.39 8.98
CA HIS A 121 -7.93 -2.24 8.56
C HIS A 121 -7.53 -3.24 9.67
N PRO A 122 -7.71 -4.57 9.50
CA PRO A 122 -7.52 -5.53 10.59
C PRO A 122 -6.07 -5.62 11.07
N ALA A 123 -5.10 -5.60 10.13
CA ALA A 123 -3.68 -5.67 10.51
C ALA A 123 -3.23 -4.42 11.29
N SER A 124 -3.82 -3.24 11.01
CA SER A 124 -3.55 -2.03 11.80
C SER A 124 -4.09 -2.14 13.21
N GLN A 125 -5.27 -2.73 13.41
CA GLN A 125 -5.84 -2.97 14.74
C GLN A 125 -4.92 -3.88 15.58
N ILE A 126 -4.37 -4.93 14.96
CA ILE A 126 -3.40 -5.81 15.61
C ILE A 126 -2.12 -5.04 15.96
N ASN A 127 -1.58 -4.24 15.04
CA ASN A 127 -0.37 -3.47 15.29
C ASN A 127 -0.57 -2.44 16.41
N VAL A 128 -1.70 -1.75 16.44
CA VAL A 128 -2.06 -0.84 17.54
C VAL A 128 -2.07 -1.58 18.86
N GLY A 129 -2.72 -2.75 18.94
CA GLY A 129 -2.75 -3.58 20.15
C GLY A 129 -1.35 -4.00 20.60
N ASN A 130 -0.51 -4.45 19.68
CA ASN A 130 0.88 -4.83 19.96
C ASN A 130 1.71 -3.64 20.45
N MET A 131 1.57 -2.47 19.82
CA MET A 131 2.31 -1.28 20.21
C MET A 131 1.89 -0.79 21.61
N PHE A 132 0.61 -0.89 21.97
CA PHE A 132 0.18 -0.65 23.35
C PHE A 132 0.77 -1.65 24.34
N TYR A 133 0.75 -2.93 23.99
CA TYR A 133 1.30 -3.99 24.84
C TYR A 133 2.79 -3.80 25.12
N PHE A 134 3.58 -3.44 24.10
CA PHE A 134 5.02 -3.21 24.24
C PHE A 134 5.38 -1.79 24.70
N GLY A 135 4.42 -0.86 24.77
CA GLY A 135 4.68 0.53 25.13
C GLY A 135 5.40 1.33 24.04
N GLU A 136 5.23 0.94 22.78
CA GLU A 136 5.87 1.57 21.62
C GLU A 136 4.99 2.70 21.06
N GLY A 137 5.53 3.92 20.98
CA GLY A 137 4.83 5.08 20.40
C GLY A 137 3.69 5.64 21.24
N VAL A 138 3.43 5.08 22.40
CA VAL A 138 2.46 5.59 23.37
C VAL A 138 3.15 6.53 24.35
N GLY A 139 2.50 7.66 24.67
CA GLY A 139 3.02 8.59 25.68
C GLY A 139 3.21 7.88 27.02
N LYS A 140 4.14 8.38 27.86
CA LYS A 140 4.48 7.82 29.17
C LYS A 140 3.32 7.69 30.16
N ASN A 141 2.12 8.19 29.85
CA ASN A 141 0.95 8.24 30.71
C ASN A 141 -0.05 7.10 30.48
N TYR A 142 0.19 6.17 29.58
CA TYR A 142 -0.65 4.99 29.51
C TYR A 142 -0.17 3.98 30.54
N PRO A 143 -1.05 3.56 31.48
CA PRO A 143 -0.68 2.49 32.40
C PRO A 143 -0.29 1.28 31.57
N LYS A 144 0.94 0.76 31.78
CA LYS A 144 1.27 -0.58 31.29
C LYS A 144 0.16 -1.49 31.79
N LEU A 145 -0.58 -2.11 30.88
CA LEU A 145 -1.42 -3.24 31.20
C LEU A 145 -0.49 -4.37 31.67
N THR A 146 -0.05 -4.27 32.92
CA THR A 146 0.53 -5.42 33.58
C THR A 146 -0.60 -6.40 33.70
N CYS A 147 -0.61 -7.46 32.87
CA CYS A 147 -1.37 -8.65 33.19
C CYS A 147 -0.90 -9.07 34.57
N GLY A 148 -1.68 -8.69 35.60
CA GLY A 148 -1.41 -9.09 36.98
C GLY A 148 -1.33 -10.60 37.01
N GLY A 149 -0.13 -11.11 37.33
CA GLY A 149 -0.01 -12.48 37.75
C GLY A 149 -0.87 -12.67 39.00
N VAL A 150 -1.73 -13.66 38.93
CA VAL A 150 -2.31 -14.35 40.09
C VAL A 150 -1.51 -15.63 40.25
#